data_ede00a79c1d274e3580a3ee82e7fbf96
#
_entry.id   ede00a79c1d274e3580a3ee82e7fbf96
#
_cell.length_a   1.000
_cell.length_b   1.000
_cell.length_c   1.000
_cell.angle_alpha   90.00
_cell.angle_beta   90.00
_cell.angle_gamma   90.00
#
_symmetry.space_group_name_H-M   'P 1'
#
loop_
_entity.id
_entity.type
_entity.pdbx_description
1 polymer ?
#
loop_
_entity_poly.entity_id
_entity_poly.type
_entity_poly.pdbx_seq_one_letter_code
_entity_poly.pdbx_strand_id
1 'polypeptide(L)'
;MRRAVDVPALVESARAGSPRAVARLISLVEDGHPALREVMAALAPHSGSAYVIGLTGSPGVGKSTSTTALLGAFRERGLRIGVLAVDPSSPFSGGALLGDRVRMQDHALDPEVYIRSMASRGHLGGLSWTTPQAIRVLDAAGCDVVLVETVGVGQSEVEIAGLADSSVVLLAPGMGDGIQAAKAGILEIGDVFVVNKSDRDGADATVRDLRHMISLGDRTEPGLWRPPVVKLSLIHI
;
A
#
# COMPACT_ATOMS: atom_id res chain seq x y z
N MET A 1 31.03 18.35 6.10
CA MET A 1 29.97 19.15 5.46
C MET A 1 29.12 18.21 4.61
N ARG A 2 27.81 18.03 4.90
CA ARG A 2 26.89 17.30 3.99
C ARG A 2 26.73 18.17 2.75
N ARG A 3 26.98 17.63 1.57
CA ARG A 3 26.80 18.32 0.28
C ARG A 3 25.35 18.81 0.20
N ALA A 4 25.13 20.07 -0.15
CA ALA A 4 23.78 20.61 -0.36
C ALA A 4 23.08 19.75 -1.42
N VAL A 5 21.78 19.45 -1.19
CA VAL A 5 20.97 18.69 -2.14
C VAL A 5 20.42 19.69 -3.16
N ASP A 6 20.71 19.47 -4.43
CA ASP A 6 20.06 20.20 -5.52
C ASP A 6 18.68 19.57 -5.76
N VAL A 7 17.66 20.14 -5.09
CA VAL A 7 16.30 19.60 -5.13
C VAL A 7 15.69 19.69 -6.52
N PRO A 8 15.76 20.82 -7.27
CA PRO A 8 15.22 20.89 -8.61
C PRO A 8 15.80 19.83 -9.56
N ALA A 9 17.13 19.69 -9.60
CA ALA A 9 17.77 18.68 -10.45
C ALA A 9 17.40 17.26 -10.05
N LEU A 10 17.21 17.00 -8.74
CA LEU A 10 16.80 15.68 -8.25
C LEU A 10 15.35 15.35 -8.64
N VAL A 11 14.44 16.31 -8.57
CA VAL A 11 13.05 16.13 -8.99
C VAL A 11 12.95 15.90 -10.50
N GLU A 12 13.65 16.69 -11.32
CA GLU A 12 13.70 16.46 -12.76
C GLU A 12 14.27 15.10 -13.14
N SER A 13 15.31 14.65 -12.44
CA SER A 13 15.88 13.30 -12.64
C SER A 13 14.88 12.20 -12.27
N ALA A 14 14.09 12.37 -11.21
CA ALA A 14 13.05 11.42 -10.82
C ALA A 14 11.93 11.36 -11.87
N ARG A 15 11.49 12.51 -12.37
CA ARG A 15 10.50 12.63 -13.44
C ARG A 15 10.98 12.02 -14.77
N ALA A 16 12.26 12.09 -15.04
CA ALA A 16 12.90 11.43 -16.17
C ALA A 16 13.05 9.90 -15.98
N GLY A 17 12.51 9.32 -14.90
CA GLY A 17 12.48 7.87 -14.66
C GLY A 17 13.71 7.32 -13.95
N SER A 18 14.54 8.16 -13.28
CA SER A 18 15.71 7.68 -12.54
C SER A 18 15.31 7.00 -11.21
N PRO A 19 15.47 5.67 -11.05
CA PRO A 19 15.16 4.99 -9.80
C PRO A 19 16.00 5.47 -8.62
N ARG A 20 17.24 5.91 -8.88
CA ARG A 20 18.14 6.46 -7.86
C ARG A 20 17.63 7.80 -7.34
N ALA A 21 17.11 8.66 -8.21
CA ALA A 21 16.53 9.94 -7.81
C ALA A 21 15.26 9.75 -6.99
N VAL A 22 14.36 8.85 -7.42
CA VAL A 22 13.16 8.48 -6.67
C VAL A 22 13.53 7.95 -5.28
N ALA A 23 14.43 6.98 -5.19
CA ALA A 23 14.89 6.42 -3.92
C ALA A 23 15.53 7.50 -3.02
N ARG A 24 16.29 8.45 -3.60
CA ARG A 24 16.89 9.56 -2.85
C ARG A 24 15.84 10.52 -2.30
N LEU A 25 14.84 10.89 -3.10
CA LEU A 25 13.73 11.73 -2.65
C LEU A 25 12.95 11.09 -1.50
N ILE A 26 12.61 9.79 -1.62
CA ILE A 26 11.93 9.06 -0.54
C ILE A 26 12.80 9.03 0.72
N SER A 27 14.13 8.83 0.59
CA SER A 27 15.04 8.87 1.75
C SER A 27 15.07 10.25 2.43
N LEU A 28 15.04 11.35 1.67
CA LEU A 28 14.97 12.71 2.24
C LEU A 28 13.67 12.91 3.02
N VAL A 29 12.58 12.34 2.51
CA VAL A 29 11.27 12.36 3.17
C VAL A 29 11.31 11.55 4.47
N GLU A 30 11.77 10.29 4.42
CA GLU A 30 11.85 9.40 5.59
C GLU A 30 12.75 9.94 6.70
N ASP A 31 13.85 10.62 6.33
CA ASP A 31 14.82 11.17 7.28
C ASP A 31 14.41 12.54 7.85
N GLY A 32 13.27 13.10 7.43
CA GLY A 32 12.87 14.45 7.83
C GLY A 32 13.94 15.49 7.49
N HIS A 33 14.56 15.34 6.32
CA HIS A 33 15.69 16.19 5.92
C HIS A 33 15.30 17.68 5.91
N PRO A 34 16.18 18.63 6.29
CA PRO A 34 15.88 20.06 6.26
C PRO A 34 15.33 20.60 4.92
N ALA A 35 15.68 19.98 3.80
CA ALA A 35 15.16 20.29 2.49
C ALA A 35 13.73 19.72 2.21
N LEU A 36 13.09 19.06 3.17
CA LEU A 36 11.79 18.41 2.95
C LEU A 36 10.72 19.39 2.41
N ARG A 37 10.67 20.58 2.97
CA ARG A 37 9.74 21.62 2.51
C ARG A 37 9.97 22.01 1.04
N GLU A 38 11.24 22.16 0.65
CA GLU A 38 11.62 22.45 -0.73
C GLU A 38 11.29 21.30 -1.67
N VAL A 39 11.56 20.05 -1.24
CA VAL A 39 11.19 18.84 -1.98
C VAL A 39 9.68 18.79 -2.22
N MET A 40 8.86 18.99 -1.18
CA MET A 40 7.41 18.96 -1.33
C MET A 40 6.89 20.08 -2.23
N ALA A 41 7.46 21.28 -2.14
CA ALA A 41 7.10 22.41 -3.02
C ALA A 41 7.46 22.12 -4.49
N ALA A 42 8.60 21.51 -4.75
CA ALA A 42 9.03 21.13 -6.11
C ALA A 42 8.22 19.98 -6.70
N LEU A 43 7.71 19.06 -5.89
CA LEU A 43 6.88 17.93 -6.34
C LEU A 43 5.41 18.33 -6.58
N ALA A 44 4.90 19.32 -5.85
CA ALA A 44 3.48 19.70 -5.87
C ALA A 44 2.90 19.95 -7.26
N PRO A 45 3.57 20.63 -8.21
CA PRO A 45 3.04 20.83 -9.56
C PRO A 45 2.93 19.55 -10.41
N HIS A 46 3.52 18.47 -9.97
CA HIS A 46 3.68 17.20 -10.72
C HIS A 46 2.97 16.02 -10.04
N SER A 47 2.20 16.26 -8.98
CA SER A 47 1.48 15.24 -8.23
C SER A 47 -0.04 15.46 -8.28
N GLY A 48 -0.81 14.40 -8.05
CA GLY A 48 -2.27 14.40 -8.07
C GLY A 48 -2.88 13.59 -9.21
N SER A 49 -2.08 12.79 -9.94
CA SER A 49 -2.51 11.99 -11.07
C SER A 49 -2.53 10.49 -10.79
N ALA A 50 -1.66 10.00 -9.90
CA ALA A 50 -1.57 8.59 -9.56
C ALA A 50 -2.81 8.13 -8.80
N TYR A 51 -3.32 6.93 -9.14
CA TYR A 51 -4.37 6.27 -8.38
C TYR A 51 -3.77 5.46 -7.22
N VAL A 52 -4.15 5.76 -6.01
CA VAL A 52 -3.59 5.13 -4.80
C VAL A 52 -4.49 4.00 -4.32
N ILE A 53 -3.93 2.78 -4.24
CA ILE A 53 -4.64 1.60 -3.75
C ILE A 53 -4.00 1.15 -2.43
N GLY A 54 -4.78 1.17 -1.37
CA GLY A 54 -4.39 0.65 -0.06
C GLY A 54 -4.71 -0.83 0.08
N LEU A 55 -3.73 -1.65 0.47
CA LEU A 55 -3.93 -3.07 0.78
C LEU A 55 -3.77 -3.27 2.29
N THR A 56 -4.83 -3.76 2.92
CA THR A 56 -4.85 -4.03 4.36
C THR A 56 -5.44 -5.39 4.68
N GLY A 57 -5.35 -5.80 5.93
CA GLY A 57 -5.81 -7.10 6.43
C GLY A 57 -4.81 -7.71 7.40
N SER A 58 -5.24 -8.70 8.16
CA SER A 58 -4.46 -9.35 9.23
C SER A 58 -3.13 -9.94 8.70
N PRO A 59 -2.11 -10.13 9.56
CA PRO A 59 -0.89 -10.82 9.19
C PRO A 59 -1.18 -12.21 8.64
N GLY A 60 -0.45 -12.62 7.60
CA GLY A 60 -0.57 -13.96 7.02
C GLY A 60 -1.75 -14.18 6.06
N VAL A 61 -2.63 -13.18 5.81
CA VAL A 61 -3.72 -13.29 4.81
C VAL A 61 -3.22 -13.31 3.36
N GLY A 62 -1.96 -12.95 3.11
CA GLY A 62 -1.35 -12.95 1.78
C GLY A 62 -1.32 -11.59 1.09
N LYS A 63 -1.23 -10.50 1.86
CA LYS A 63 -1.13 -9.12 1.32
C LYS A 63 0.00 -8.99 0.30
N SER A 64 1.23 -9.28 0.68
CA SER A 64 2.40 -9.10 -0.19
C SER A 64 2.32 -9.95 -1.46
N THR A 65 1.76 -11.18 -1.37
CA THR A 65 1.52 -12.02 -2.56
C THR A 65 0.47 -11.39 -3.48
N SER A 66 -0.62 -10.85 -2.90
CA SER A 66 -1.65 -10.15 -3.66
C SER A 66 -1.12 -8.85 -4.26
N THR A 67 -0.26 -8.12 -3.54
CA THR A 67 0.42 -6.91 -4.05
C THR A 67 1.27 -7.25 -5.28
N THR A 68 2.05 -8.33 -5.22
CA THR A 68 2.86 -8.81 -6.37
C THR A 68 1.99 -9.19 -7.57
N ALA A 69 0.88 -9.90 -7.33
CA ALA A 69 -0.04 -10.28 -8.40
C ALA A 69 -0.72 -9.06 -9.05
N LEU A 70 -1.17 -8.09 -8.24
CA LEU A 70 -1.73 -6.83 -8.74
C LEU A 70 -0.70 -6.03 -9.54
N LEU A 71 0.54 -5.94 -9.04
CA LEU A 71 1.64 -5.29 -9.74
C LEU A 71 1.83 -5.91 -11.13
N GLY A 72 1.91 -7.24 -11.23
CA GLY A 72 2.01 -7.94 -12.51
C GLY A 72 0.84 -7.61 -13.45
N ALA A 73 -0.39 -7.69 -12.96
CA ALA A 73 -1.59 -7.41 -13.74
C ALA A 73 -1.67 -5.96 -14.25
N PHE A 74 -1.18 -4.98 -13.48
CA PHE A 74 -1.07 -3.59 -13.92
C PHE A 74 0.06 -3.39 -14.90
N ARG A 75 1.20 -4.09 -14.72
CA ARG A 75 2.32 -4.05 -15.69
C ARG A 75 1.94 -4.64 -17.05
N GLU A 76 1.14 -5.68 -17.09
CA GLU A 76 0.58 -6.23 -18.35
C GLU A 76 -0.28 -5.20 -19.11
N ARG A 77 -0.85 -4.23 -18.41
CA ARG A 77 -1.59 -3.10 -18.99
C ARG A 77 -0.69 -1.91 -19.38
N GLY A 78 0.61 -2.05 -19.21
CA GLY A 78 1.59 -1.00 -19.53
C GLY A 78 1.67 0.14 -18.52
N LEU A 79 1.06 0.02 -17.34
CA LEU A 79 1.04 1.05 -16.30
C LEU A 79 2.36 1.08 -15.53
N ARG A 80 2.82 2.27 -15.14
CA ARG A 80 3.95 2.46 -14.24
C ARG A 80 3.49 2.39 -12.79
N ILE A 81 4.15 1.54 -11.97
CA ILE A 81 3.68 1.20 -10.64
C ILE A 81 4.68 1.60 -9.57
N GLY A 82 4.19 2.28 -8.54
CA GLY A 82 4.90 2.46 -7.27
C GLY A 82 4.36 1.50 -6.21
N VAL A 83 5.24 0.90 -5.41
CA VAL A 83 4.86 0.06 -4.26
C VAL A 83 5.54 0.60 -3.01
N LEU A 84 4.73 0.93 -2.00
CA LEU A 84 5.17 1.29 -0.65
C LEU A 84 4.75 0.17 0.31
N ALA A 85 5.70 -0.66 0.72
CA ALA A 85 5.47 -1.66 1.76
C ALA A 85 5.84 -1.04 3.11
N VAL A 86 4.84 -0.80 3.96
CA VAL A 86 5.08 -0.25 5.29
C VAL A 86 5.28 -1.39 6.26
N ASP A 87 6.50 -1.55 6.76
CA ASP A 87 6.89 -2.60 7.69
C ASP A 87 7.02 -2.08 9.13
N PRO A 88 6.86 -2.95 10.15
CA PRO A 88 7.26 -2.61 11.50
C PRO A 88 8.74 -2.21 11.52
N SER A 89 9.06 -1.20 12.30
CA SER A 89 10.46 -0.83 12.51
C SER A 89 11.20 -1.94 13.23
N SER A 90 12.38 -2.30 12.72
CA SER A 90 13.30 -3.18 13.43
C SER A 90 13.70 -2.55 14.77
N PRO A 91 13.56 -3.25 15.92
CA PRO A 91 13.97 -2.73 17.23
C PRO A 91 15.49 -2.49 17.30
N PHE A 92 16.26 -3.09 16.40
CA PHE A 92 17.73 -2.99 16.40
C PHE A 92 18.26 -1.91 15.47
N SER A 93 17.67 -1.74 14.27
CA SER A 93 18.17 -0.80 13.25
C SER A 93 17.26 0.41 13.04
N GLY A 94 16.03 0.38 13.55
CA GLY A 94 14.99 1.38 13.26
C GLY A 94 14.54 1.44 11.79
N GLY A 95 15.09 0.56 10.94
CA GLY A 95 14.72 0.43 9.53
C GLY A 95 13.63 -0.62 9.28
N ALA A 96 13.08 -0.63 8.07
CA ALA A 96 12.12 -1.65 7.65
C ALA A 96 12.75 -3.05 7.64
N LEU A 97 11.97 -4.05 8.05
CA LEU A 97 12.38 -5.45 7.93
C LEU A 97 12.33 -5.85 6.46
N LEU A 98 13.45 -6.32 5.92
CA LEU A 98 13.68 -6.57 4.47
C LEU A 98 12.81 -7.67 3.83
N GLY A 99 11.82 -8.24 4.54
CA GLY A 99 11.05 -9.41 4.10
C GLY A 99 10.30 -9.24 2.77
N ASP A 100 9.78 -8.07 2.50
CA ASP A 100 8.92 -7.86 1.32
C ASP A 100 9.70 -7.60 0.03
N ARG A 101 10.90 -7.03 0.10
CA ARG A 101 11.78 -6.87 -1.07
C ARG A 101 12.14 -8.21 -1.73
N VAL A 102 12.28 -9.27 -0.92
CA VAL A 102 12.65 -10.60 -1.43
C VAL A 102 11.49 -11.22 -2.22
N ARG A 103 10.23 -10.90 -1.87
CA ARG A 103 9.05 -11.48 -2.53
C ARG A 103 8.70 -10.81 -3.87
N MET A 104 9.17 -9.58 -4.09
CA MET A 104 8.91 -8.79 -5.32
C MET A 104 10.14 -8.72 -6.24
N GLN A 105 11.10 -9.66 -6.09
CA GLN A 105 12.36 -9.66 -6.86
C GLN A 105 12.13 -9.76 -8.36
N ASP A 106 11.09 -10.44 -8.81
CA ASP A 106 10.78 -10.61 -10.23
C ASP A 106 10.50 -9.28 -10.94
N HIS A 107 10.04 -8.27 -10.19
CA HIS A 107 9.78 -6.92 -10.70
C HIS A 107 10.87 -5.88 -10.35
N ALA A 108 11.89 -6.28 -9.59
CA ALA A 108 12.93 -5.34 -9.11
C ALA A 108 13.82 -4.79 -10.24
N LEU A 109 13.84 -5.45 -11.40
CA LEU A 109 14.59 -5.03 -12.60
C LEU A 109 13.70 -4.34 -13.64
N ASP A 110 12.37 -4.28 -13.43
CA ASP A 110 11.47 -3.56 -14.34
C ASP A 110 11.66 -2.04 -14.15
N PRO A 111 12.06 -1.29 -15.20
CA PRO A 111 12.29 0.16 -15.11
C PRO A 111 11.02 0.96 -14.82
N GLU A 112 9.86 0.37 -15.04
CA GLU A 112 8.54 0.98 -14.81
C GLU A 112 7.97 0.61 -13.42
N VAL A 113 8.79 0.03 -12.53
CA VAL A 113 8.38 -0.37 -11.18
C VAL A 113 9.29 0.24 -10.13
N TYR A 114 8.71 0.92 -9.15
CA TYR A 114 9.40 1.44 -7.98
C TYR A 114 8.91 0.72 -6.73
N ILE A 115 9.80 0.02 -6.02
CA ILE A 115 9.47 -0.67 -4.77
C ILE A 115 10.27 -0.06 -3.63
N ARG A 116 9.57 0.36 -2.57
CA ARG A 116 10.18 0.88 -1.36
C ARG A 116 9.56 0.28 -0.11
N SER A 117 10.39 -0.35 0.73
CA SER A 117 10.00 -0.69 2.10
C SER A 117 10.23 0.50 3.01
N MET A 118 9.23 0.92 3.75
CA MET A 118 9.25 2.03 4.69
C MET A 118 9.09 1.51 6.12
N ALA A 119 9.82 2.08 7.07
CA ALA A 119 9.66 1.75 8.47
C ALA A 119 8.55 2.61 9.11
N SER A 120 7.69 2.02 9.94
CA SER A 120 6.63 2.74 10.67
C SER A 120 7.12 3.72 11.74
N ARG A 121 8.43 3.72 12.05
CA ARG A 121 9.20 4.63 12.95
C ARG A 121 8.39 5.17 14.14
N GLY A 122 8.15 4.31 15.14
CA GLY A 122 7.64 4.76 16.45
C GLY A 122 6.11 4.83 16.58
N HIS A 123 5.33 4.62 15.54
CA HIS A 123 3.91 4.34 15.67
C HIS A 123 3.69 2.84 15.83
N LEU A 124 3.23 2.44 17.01
CA LEU A 124 2.78 1.08 17.28
C LEU A 124 1.56 0.79 16.37
N GLY A 125 1.84 0.19 15.19
CA GLY A 125 0.81 -0.30 14.28
C GLY A 125 0.22 0.71 13.29
N GLY A 126 0.78 1.93 13.12
CA GLY A 126 0.32 2.94 12.16
C GLY A 126 1.11 2.98 10.86
N LEU A 127 0.59 3.73 9.88
CA LEU A 127 1.34 4.15 8.69
C LEU A 127 2.43 5.15 9.12
N SER A 128 3.56 5.15 8.42
CA SER A 128 4.58 6.17 8.64
C SER A 128 4.03 7.57 8.31
N TRP A 129 4.33 8.57 9.15
CA TRP A 129 4.04 9.98 8.88
C TRP A 129 4.53 10.46 7.50
N THR A 130 5.50 9.75 6.95
CA THR A 130 6.14 10.05 5.67
C THR A 130 5.48 9.35 4.50
N THR A 131 4.51 8.46 4.74
CA THR A 131 3.81 7.74 3.66
C THR A 131 3.11 8.68 2.67
N PRO A 132 2.35 9.72 3.09
CA PRO A 132 1.73 10.65 2.15
C PRO A 132 2.75 11.38 1.26
N GLN A 133 3.91 11.75 1.83
CA GLN A 133 4.97 12.41 1.08
C GLN A 133 5.66 11.45 0.11
N ALA A 134 5.84 10.18 0.50
CA ALA A 134 6.41 9.15 -0.38
C ALA A 134 5.47 8.84 -1.56
N ILE A 135 4.15 8.81 -1.34
CA ILE A 135 3.15 8.71 -2.41
C ILE A 135 3.34 9.86 -3.42
N ARG A 136 3.48 11.10 -2.95
CA ARG A 136 3.72 12.26 -3.83
C ARG A 136 5.02 12.16 -4.63
N VAL A 137 6.07 11.56 -4.07
CA VAL A 137 7.32 11.31 -4.81
C VAL A 137 7.08 10.34 -5.97
N LEU A 138 6.36 9.24 -5.73
CA LEU A 138 6.05 8.24 -6.75
C LEU A 138 5.12 8.79 -7.83
N ASP A 139 4.11 9.53 -7.43
CA ASP A 139 3.17 10.22 -8.32
C ASP A 139 3.91 11.20 -9.24
N ALA A 140 4.73 12.10 -8.67
CA ALA A 140 5.54 13.04 -9.45
C ALA A 140 6.60 12.35 -10.34
N ALA A 141 7.04 11.13 -9.99
CA ALA A 141 7.88 10.29 -10.83
C ALA A 141 7.13 9.63 -11.99
N GLY A 142 5.82 9.89 -12.11
CA GLY A 142 4.97 9.43 -13.20
C GLY A 142 4.41 8.02 -13.00
N CYS A 143 4.27 7.54 -11.75
CA CYS A 143 3.51 6.33 -11.49
C CYS A 143 2.03 6.56 -11.79
N ASP A 144 1.42 5.64 -12.54
CA ASP A 144 -0.02 5.63 -12.79
C ASP A 144 -0.80 5.10 -11.59
N VAL A 145 -0.22 4.11 -10.90
CA VAL A 145 -0.79 3.49 -9.70
C VAL A 145 0.25 3.41 -8.60
N VAL A 146 -0.16 3.72 -7.37
CA VAL A 146 0.65 3.52 -6.17
C VAL A 146 -0.03 2.50 -5.26
N LEU A 147 0.59 1.35 -5.05
CA LEU A 147 0.15 0.32 -4.11
C LEU A 147 0.77 0.59 -2.74
N VAL A 148 -0.05 0.74 -1.71
CA VAL A 148 0.40 0.93 -0.33
C VAL A 148 -0.02 -0.28 0.49
N GLU A 149 0.96 -1.09 0.92
CA GLU A 149 0.71 -2.27 1.75
C GLU A 149 0.96 -1.95 3.22
N THR A 150 -0.02 -2.26 4.08
CA THR A 150 0.10 -2.08 5.53
C THR A 150 0.61 -3.33 6.22
N VAL A 151 1.13 -3.16 7.44
CA VAL A 151 1.59 -4.27 8.32
C VAL A 151 0.46 -5.24 8.68
N GLY A 152 -0.78 -4.75 8.75
CA GLY A 152 -1.96 -5.54 9.14
C GLY A 152 -2.10 -5.72 10.65
N VAL A 153 -1.61 -4.77 11.44
CA VAL A 153 -1.79 -4.71 12.89
C VAL A 153 -2.11 -3.28 13.33
N GLY A 154 -3.14 -3.15 14.16
CA GLY A 154 -3.49 -1.89 14.83
C GLY A 154 -4.12 -0.85 13.91
N GLN A 155 -3.86 0.43 14.18
CA GLN A 155 -4.50 1.59 13.56
C GLN A 155 -4.18 1.78 12.06
N SER A 156 -3.13 1.12 11.54
CA SER A 156 -2.73 1.22 10.13
C SER A 156 -3.82 0.78 9.15
N GLU A 157 -4.71 -0.10 9.61
CA GLU A 157 -5.84 -0.58 8.82
C GLU A 157 -6.86 0.52 8.54
N VAL A 158 -7.05 1.46 9.48
CA VAL A 158 -7.97 2.60 9.32
C VAL A 158 -7.28 3.77 8.64
N GLU A 159 -6.01 4.02 8.96
CA GLU A 159 -5.24 5.15 8.41
C GLU A 159 -5.07 5.06 6.89
N ILE A 160 -5.00 3.85 6.33
CA ILE A 160 -4.88 3.65 4.88
C ILE A 160 -6.07 4.21 4.10
N ALA A 161 -7.28 4.13 4.68
CA ALA A 161 -8.49 4.67 4.05
C ALA A 161 -8.47 6.19 3.88
N GLY A 162 -7.71 6.89 4.74
CA GLY A 162 -7.52 8.33 4.62
C GLY A 162 -6.46 8.74 3.59
N LEU A 163 -5.72 7.78 3.03
CA LEU A 163 -4.62 8.02 2.10
C LEU A 163 -4.87 7.45 0.71
N ALA A 164 -5.68 6.41 0.60
CA ALA A 164 -5.93 5.70 -0.64
C ALA A 164 -7.22 6.18 -1.32
N ASP A 165 -7.23 6.15 -2.66
CA ASP A 165 -8.44 6.35 -3.46
C ASP A 165 -9.36 5.12 -3.39
N SER A 166 -8.76 3.93 -3.17
CA SER A 166 -9.50 2.70 -2.89
C SER A 166 -8.76 1.82 -1.88
N SER A 167 -9.53 1.25 -0.96
CA SER A 167 -9.04 0.34 0.08
C SER A 167 -9.45 -1.10 -0.22
N VAL A 168 -8.47 -1.97 -0.37
CA VAL A 168 -8.65 -3.42 -0.56
C VAL A 168 -8.38 -4.12 0.76
N VAL A 169 -9.41 -4.76 1.32
CA VAL A 169 -9.34 -5.51 2.57
C VAL A 169 -9.21 -6.99 2.28
N LEU A 170 -8.09 -7.58 2.68
CA LEU A 170 -7.83 -9.01 2.51
C LEU A 170 -8.18 -9.79 3.77
N LEU A 171 -8.92 -10.88 3.59
CA LEU A 171 -9.26 -11.86 4.62
C LEU A 171 -8.84 -13.26 4.15
N ALA A 172 -8.80 -14.23 5.06
CA ALA A 172 -8.56 -15.63 4.72
C ALA A 172 -9.44 -16.55 5.58
N PRO A 173 -9.83 -17.73 5.08
CA PRO A 173 -10.57 -18.72 5.85
C PRO A 173 -9.80 -19.18 7.09
N GLY A 174 -10.51 -19.51 8.17
CA GLY A 174 -9.93 -20.04 9.41
C GLY A 174 -9.28 -19.00 10.32
N MET A 175 -9.35 -17.73 9.99
CA MET A 175 -8.89 -16.62 10.85
C MET A 175 -10.09 -16.06 11.63
N GLY A 176 -10.63 -16.83 12.57
CA GLY A 176 -11.81 -16.46 13.36
C GLY A 176 -11.72 -15.09 14.02
N ASP A 177 -10.54 -14.72 14.50
CA ASP A 177 -10.27 -13.38 15.05
C ASP A 177 -10.21 -12.30 13.94
N GLY A 178 -9.93 -12.66 12.69
CA GLY A 178 -9.90 -11.74 11.55
C GLY A 178 -11.29 -11.18 11.22
N ILE A 179 -12.34 -12.01 11.33
CA ILE A 179 -13.74 -11.54 11.17
C ILE A 179 -14.17 -10.73 12.39
N GLN A 180 -13.68 -11.05 13.59
CA GLN A 180 -13.93 -10.27 14.81
C GLN A 180 -13.22 -8.90 14.76
N ALA A 181 -12.00 -8.82 14.23
CA ALA A 181 -11.31 -7.56 13.98
C ALA A 181 -11.99 -6.73 12.87
N ALA A 182 -12.56 -7.40 11.86
CA ALA A 182 -13.38 -6.74 10.83
C ALA A 182 -14.64 -6.06 11.42
N LYS A 183 -15.14 -6.50 12.58
CA LYS A 183 -16.23 -5.81 13.29
C LYS A 183 -15.85 -4.45 13.84
N ALA A 184 -14.56 -4.12 13.94
CA ALA A 184 -14.04 -2.89 14.54
C ALA A 184 -13.61 -1.84 13.50
N GLY A 185 -14.45 -1.50 12.53
CA GLY A 185 -14.23 -0.39 11.60
C GLY A 185 -13.67 -0.76 10.23
N ILE A 186 -13.09 -1.96 10.03
CA ILE A 186 -12.56 -2.38 8.71
C ILE A 186 -13.67 -2.45 7.64
N LEU A 187 -14.90 -2.83 8.04
CA LEU A 187 -16.05 -2.89 7.11
C LEU A 187 -16.47 -1.51 6.61
N GLU A 188 -16.20 -0.47 7.38
CA GLU A 188 -16.54 0.92 7.02
C GLU A 188 -15.58 1.50 5.99
N ILE A 189 -14.33 1.02 5.99
CA ILE A 189 -13.25 1.58 5.17
C ILE A 189 -12.99 0.82 3.88
N GLY A 190 -13.46 -0.43 3.76
CA GLY A 190 -13.19 -1.27 2.58
C GLY A 190 -14.03 -0.88 1.38
N ASP A 191 -13.38 -0.64 0.24
CA ASP A 191 -14.02 -0.46 -1.06
C ASP A 191 -14.13 -1.78 -1.82
N VAL A 192 -13.19 -2.71 -1.56
CA VAL A 192 -13.17 -4.07 -2.10
C VAL A 192 -12.76 -5.04 -1.01
N PHE A 193 -13.48 -6.13 -0.85
CA PHE A 193 -13.13 -7.22 0.06
C PHE A 193 -12.66 -8.42 -0.72
N VAL A 194 -11.50 -8.99 -0.32
CA VAL A 194 -10.90 -10.16 -0.96
C VAL A 194 -10.79 -11.28 0.05
N VAL A 195 -11.48 -12.39 -0.18
CA VAL A 195 -11.29 -13.64 0.55
C VAL A 195 -10.20 -14.43 -0.17
N ASN A 196 -8.96 -14.24 0.27
CA ASN A 196 -7.79 -14.93 -0.25
C ASN A 196 -7.69 -16.35 0.30
N LYS A 197 -6.85 -17.19 -0.31
CA LYS A 197 -6.73 -18.62 0.01
C LYS A 197 -8.10 -19.33 -0.10
N SER A 198 -8.86 -18.95 -1.13
CA SER A 198 -10.22 -19.45 -1.33
C SER A 198 -10.28 -20.93 -1.76
N ASP A 199 -9.14 -21.56 -1.97
CA ASP A 199 -8.91 -22.98 -2.12
C ASP A 199 -9.05 -23.76 -0.79
N ARG A 200 -9.02 -23.07 0.35
CA ARG A 200 -9.14 -23.70 1.67
C ARG A 200 -10.60 -23.86 2.09
N ASP A 201 -10.82 -24.89 2.93
CA ASP A 201 -12.11 -25.09 3.56
C ASP A 201 -12.55 -23.86 4.35
N GLY A 202 -13.87 -23.58 4.32
CA GLY A 202 -14.45 -22.42 5.01
C GLY A 202 -14.47 -21.12 4.19
N ALA A 203 -13.89 -21.07 3.00
CA ALA A 203 -13.87 -19.87 2.17
C ALA A 203 -15.30 -19.35 1.85
N ASP A 204 -16.21 -20.27 1.48
CA ASP A 204 -17.60 -19.91 1.18
C ASP A 204 -18.38 -19.43 2.42
N ALA A 205 -18.07 -19.97 3.60
CA ALA A 205 -18.64 -19.47 4.85
C ALA A 205 -18.14 -18.03 5.12
N THR A 206 -16.84 -17.79 5.01
CA THR A 206 -16.24 -16.45 5.17
C THR A 206 -16.88 -15.44 4.21
N VAL A 207 -17.11 -15.81 2.94
CA VAL A 207 -17.77 -14.94 1.96
C VAL A 207 -19.20 -14.62 2.35
N ARG A 208 -19.98 -15.62 2.81
CA ARG A 208 -21.37 -15.41 3.25
C ARG A 208 -21.45 -14.48 4.47
N ASP A 209 -20.59 -14.74 5.46
CA ASP A 209 -20.56 -13.97 6.71
C ASP A 209 -20.19 -12.51 6.41
N LEU A 210 -19.18 -12.31 5.55
CA LEU A 210 -18.74 -10.98 5.15
C LEU A 210 -19.82 -10.21 4.38
N ARG A 211 -20.50 -10.85 3.41
CA ARG A 211 -21.63 -10.26 2.69
C ARG A 211 -22.78 -9.90 3.61
N HIS A 212 -23.05 -10.76 4.58
CA HIS A 212 -24.08 -10.49 5.59
C HIS A 212 -23.71 -9.26 6.43
N MET A 213 -22.48 -9.18 6.93
CA MET A 213 -22.03 -8.02 7.71
C MET A 213 -22.07 -6.71 6.91
N ILE A 214 -21.62 -6.73 5.64
CA ILE A 214 -21.70 -5.56 4.74
C ILE A 214 -23.17 -5.14 4.54
N SER A 215 -24.09 -6.09 4.46
CA SER A 215 -25.52 -5.78 4.29
C SER A 215 -26.20 -5.18 5.53
N LEU A 216 -25.59 -5.33 6.71
CA LEU A 216 -26.05 -4.72 7.97
C LEU A 216 -25.53 -3.30 8.18
N GLY A 217 -24.55 -2.86 7.39
CA GLY A 217 -23.99 -1.50 7.47
C GLY A 217 -24.89 -0.45 6.80
N ASP A 218 -24.60 0.83 7.09
CA ASP A 218 -25.41 1.98 6.61
C ASP A 218 -25.30 2.26 5.10
N ARG A 219 -24.54 1.44 4.34
CA ARG A 219 -24.37 1.57 2.87
C ARG A 219 -25.57 0.97 2.10
N THR A 220 -26.77 1.09 2.64
CA THR A 220 -28.00 0.54 2.03
C THR A 220 -28.75 1.54 1.16
N GLU A 221 -28.39 2.82 1.20
CA GLU A 221 -29.04 3.84 0.39
C GLU A 221 -28.81 3.64 -1.12
N PRO A 222 -29.81 3.92 -1.97
CA PRO A 222 -29.67 3.86 -3.41
C PRO A 222 -28.59 4.83 -3.92
N GLY A 223 -27.64 4.33 -4.71
CA GLY A 223 -26.55 5.14 -5.28
C GLY A 223 -25.24 5.11 -4.51
N LEU A 224 -25.19 4.55 -3.30
CA LEU A 224 -23.93 4.33 -2.60
C LEU A 224 -23.16 3.14 -3.18
N TRP A 225 -21.82 3.24 -3.14
CA TRP A 225 -20.92 2.15 -3.53
C TRP A 225 -21.14 0.94 -2.63
N ARG A 226 -21.43 -0.20 -3.25
CA ARG A 226 -21.54 -1.49 -2.56
C ARG A 226 -20.25 -2.28 -2.75
N PRO A 227 -19.46 -2.46 -1.70
CA PRO A 227 -18.18 -3.16 -1.81
C PRO A 227 -18.36 -4.59 -2.32
N PRO A 228 -17.70 -4.99 -3.42
CA PRO A 228 -17.69 -6.37 -3.87
C PRO A 228 -16.91 -7.26 -2.91
N VAL A 229 -17.35 -8.53 -2.81
CA VAL A 229 -16.60 -9.59 -2.13
C VAL A 229 -16.11 -10.58 -3.16
N VAL A 230 -14.79 -10.62 -3.36
CA VAL A 230 -14.10 -11.41 -4.38
C VAL A 230 -13.39 -12.59 -3.71
N LYS A 231 -13.50 -13.78 -4.29
CA LYS A 231 -12.68 -14.95 -3.91
C LYS A 231 -11.39 -14.94 -4.72
N LEU A 232 -10.26 -15.12 -4.04
CA LEU A 232 -8.94 -15.18 -4.67
C LEU A 232 -8.19 -16.41 -4.17
N SER A 233 -7.55 -17.12 -5.10
CA SER A 233 -6.57 -18.15 -4.79
C SER A 233 -5.32 -17.89 -5.63
N LEU A 234 -4.18 -17.78 -4.98
CA LEU A 234 -2.87 -17.50 -5.60
C LEU A 234 -1.97 -18.74 -5.64
N ILE A 235 -2.54 -19.95 -5.47
CA ILE A 235 -1.77 -21.20 -5.51
C ILE A 235 -1.31 -21.55 -6.94
N HIS A 236 -1.97 -21.01 -7.94
CA HIS A 236 -1.77 -21.34 -9.35
C HIS A 236 -1.18 -20.19 -10.17
N ILE A 237 -0.54 -19.23 -9.49
CA ILE A 237 0.17 -18.11 -10.13
C ILE A 237 1.67 -18.40 -10.13
#